data_703b30cb5eb10960501700cb726de6d3
#
_entry.id   703b30cb5eb10960501700cb726de6d3
#
_cell.length_a   1.000
_cell.length_b   1.000
_cell.length_c   1.000
_cell.angle_alpha   90.00
_cell.angle_beta   90.00
_cell.angle_gamma   90.00
#
_symmetry.space_group_name_H-M   'P 1'
#
loop_
_entity.id
_entity.type
_entity.pdbx_description
1 polymer ?
#
loop_
_entity_poly.entity_id
_entity_poly.type
_entity_poly.pdbx_seq_one_letter_code
_entity_poly.pdbx_strand_id
1 'polypeptide(L)'
;MNNKELYTRLKNILSEISEEDYPEIYNIIENGLDFSDEAVYEEAYNIAGELHEADGTKILPECVADFIIDVYTDELNSGNVNAACDIGSLYYTGRAGEQNYKKAVEYYTIAADGGCRQAQENLGYCFYYGRDIPVDYEKAFHYFALGAFDGHLRSLYKIGDMYRNGYYVDKNEIEAFRI
;
A
#
# COMPACT_ATOMS: atom_id res chain seq x y z
N MET A 1 -0.59 6.44 -19.91
CA MET A 1 0.09 5.39 -20.76
C MET A 1 -0.85 4.95 -21.88
N ASN A 2 -0.37 4.65 -23.09
CA ASN A 2 -1.21 4.13 -24.20
C ASN A 2 -0.92 2.62 -24.43
N ASN A 3 -1.80 1.94 -25.23
CA ASN A 3 -1.70 0.49 -25.50
C ASN A 3 -0.31 0.04 -25.97
N LYS A 4 0.26 0.77 -26.91
CA LYS A 4 1.56 0.41 -27.47
C LYS A 4 2.67 0.54 -26.43
N GLU A 5 2.58 1.52 -25.57
CA GLU A 5 3.53 1.76 -24.48
C GLU A 5 3.40 0.68 -23.40
N LEU A 6 2.16 0.37 -22.97
CA LEU A 6 1.89 -0.72 -22.03
C LEU A 6 2.43 -2.07 -22.55
N TYR A 7 2.06 -2.43 -23.77
CA TYR A 7 2.53 -3.66 -24.40
C TYR A 7 4.07 -3.74 -24.48
N THR A 8 4.72 -2.63 -24.86
CA THR A 8 6.18 -2.57 -24.96
C THR A 8 6.82 -2.74 -23.58
N ARG A 9 6.29 -2.10 -22.54
CA ARG A 9 6.79 -2.21 -21.17
C ARG A 9 6.66 -3.63 -20.64
N LEU A 10 5.49 -4.25 -20.78
CA LEU A 10 5.25 -5.63 -20.32
C LEU A 10 6.19 -6.63 -21.03
N LYS A 11 6.39 -6.48 -22.34
CA LYS A 11 7.36 -7.31 -23.06
C LYS A 11 8.81 -7.12 -22.62
N ASN A 12 9.20 -5.89 -22.31
CA ASN A 12 10.55 -5.62 -21.79
C ASN A 12 10.73 -6.32 -20.44
N ILE A 13 9.74 -6.24 -19.55
CA ILE A 13 9.78 -6.93 -18.24
C ILE A 13 9.96 -8.45 -18.47
N LEU A 14 9.16 -9.08 -19.34
CA LEU A 14 9.32 -10.52 -19.65
C LEU A 14 10.70 -10.89 -20.20
N SER A 15 11.40 -9.96 -20.83
CA SER A 15 12.77 -10.19 -21.31
C SER A 15 13.83 -10.08 -20.20
N GLU A 16 13.51 -9.48 -19.07
CA GLU A 16 14.41 -9.25 -17.94
C GLU A 16 14.23 -10.24 -16.78
N ILE A 17 13.06 -10.89 -16.69
CA ILE A 17 12.75 -11.89 -15.67
C ILE A 17 12.71 -13.30 -16.27
N SER A 18 12.94 -14.32 -15.44
CA SER A 18 12.75 -15.71 -15.85
C SER A 18 11.45 -16.29 -15.29
N GLU A 19 10.78 -17.15 -16.05
CA GLU A 19 9.59 -17.89 -15.61
C GLU A 19 9.93 -18.80 -14.41
N GLU A 20 11.16 -19.37 -14.35
CA GLU A 20 11.60 -20.24 -13.28
C GLU A 20 11.73 -19.50 -11.94
N ASP A 21 12.26 -18.27 -11.94
CA ASP A 21 12.48 -17.48 -10.74
C ASP A 21 11.18 -16.77 -10.25
N TYR A 22 10.34 -16.35 -11.20
CA TYR A 22 9.14 -15.55 -10.95
C TYR A 22 7.92 -16.07 -11.72
N PRO A 23 7.47 -17.32 -11.49
CA PRO A 23 6.42 -17.96 -12.30
C PRO A 23 5.07 -17.23 -12.24
N GLU A 24 4.71 -16.70 -11.07
CA GLU A 24 3.45 -15.98 -10.90
C GLU A 24 3.47 -14.63 -11.63
N ILE A 25 4.53 -13.85 -11.45
CA ILE A 25 4.73 -12.57 -12.14
C ILE A 25 4.76 -12.76 -13.66
N TYR A 26 5.49 -13.79 -14.13
CA TYR A 26 5.59 -14.10 -15.55
C TYR A 26 4.20 -14.39 -16.16
N ASN A 27 3.40 -15.22 -15.52
CA ASN A 27 2.05 -15.55 -15.96
C ASN A 27 1.10 -14.34 -15.96
N ILE A 28 1.16 -13.47 -14.95
CA ILE A 28 0.36 -12.24 -14.91
C ILE A 28 0.67 -11.36 -16.11
N ILE A 29 1.95 -11.14 -16.40
CA ILE A 29 2.37 -10.27 -17.49
C ILE A 29 2.02 -10.91 -18.85
N GLU A 30 2.23 -12.21 -19.02
CA GLU A 30 1.90 -12.92 -20.27
C GLU A 30 0.39 -12.84 -20.57
N ASN A 31 -0.46 -13.06 -19.56
CA ASN A 31 -1.90 -12.91 -19.68
C ASN A 31 -2.30 -11.44 -19.95
N GLY A 32 -1.63 -10.49 -19.30
CA GLY A 32 -1.84 -9.06 -19.49
C GLY A 32 -1.41 -8.53 -20.86
N LEU A 33 -0.75 -9.35 -21.70
CA LEU A 33 -0.45 -8.98 -23.09
C LEU A 33 -1.64 -9.20 -24.05
N ASP A 34 -2.69 -9.88 -23.61
CA ASP A 34 -3.90 -10.16 -24.41
C ASP A 34 -5.07 -9.21 -24.00
N PHE A 35 -4.82 -7.91 -24.05
CA PHE A 35 -5.83 -6.89 -23.71
C PHE A 35 -6.47 -6.25 -24.95
N SER A 36 -7.74 -5.81 -24.80
CA SER A 36 -8.48 -5.14 -25.85
C SER A 36 -8.17 -3.63 -25.92
N ASP A 37 -8.29 -3.02 -27.10
CA ASP A 37 -7.97 -1.61 -27.35
C ASP A 37 -8.79 -0.58 -26.55
N GLU A 38 -9.89 -0.98 -25.87
CA GLU A 38 -10.88 -0.04 -25.33
C GLU A 38 -10.63 0.47 -23.91
N ALA A 39 -9.79 -0.20 -23.09
CA ALA A 39 -9.66 0.11 -21.67
C ALA A 39 -8.22 0.02 -21.10
N VAL A 40 -7.25 0.52 -21.84
CA VAL A 40 -5.80 0.41 -21.50
C VAL A 40 -5.44 0.89 -20.11
N TYR A 41 -6.10 1.93 -19.65
CA TYR A 41 -5.78 2.57 -18.38
C TYR A 41 -6.21 1.69 -17.21
N GLU A 42 -7.42 1.15 -17.29
CA GLU A 42 -7.99 0.23 -16.30
C GLU A 42 -7.20 -1.08 -16.28
N GLU A 43 -6.79 -1.58 -17.45
CA GLU A 43 -5.98 -2.78 -17.59
C GLU A 43 -4.59 -2.62 -16.97
N ALA A 44 -3.90 -1.51 -17.20
CA ALA A 44 -2.60 -1.26 -16.59
C ALA A 44 -2.68 -1.23 -15.06
N TYR A 45 -3.73 -0.64 -14.49
CA TYR A 45 -3.95 -0.60 -13.05
C TYR A 45 -4.26 -1.98 -12.47
N ASN A 46 -5.06 -2.79 -13.16
CA ASN A 46 -5.37 -4.16 -12.77
C ASN A 46 -4.11 -5.03 -12.78
N ILE A 47 -3.33 -4.99 -13.86
CA ILE A 47 -2.05 -5.70 -13.96
C ILE A 47 -1.09 -5.26 -12.84
N ALA A 48 -0.96 -3.97 -12.59
CA ALA A 48 -0.12 -3.46 -11.50
C ALA A 48 -0.60 -3.96 -10.13
N GLY A 49 -1.92 -4.05 -9.90
CA GLY A 49 -2.52 -4.61 -8.69
C GLY A 49 -2.20 -6.10 -8.51
N GLU A 50 -2.37 -6.90 -9.54
CA GLU A 50 -2.03 -8.32 -9.51
C GLU A 50 -0.53 -8.54 -9.27
N LEU A 51 0.34 -7.76 -9.94
CA LEU A 51 1.79 -7.81 -9.72
C LEU A 51 2.20 -7.37 -8.30
N HIS A 52 1.49 -6.39 -7.73
CA HIS A 52 1.73 -5.96 -6.35
C HIS A 52 1.48 -7.09 -5.35
N GLU A 53 0.47 -7.91 -5.57
CA GLU A 53 0.12 -9.03 -4.68
C GLU A 53 0.89 -10.33 -5.00
N ALA A 54 1.44 -10.44 -6.20
CA ALA A 54 2.11 -11.65 -6.69
C ALA A 54 3.30 -12.06 -5.80
N ASP A 55 3.54 -13.37 -5.69
CA ASP A 55 4.65 -13.94 -4.91
C ASP A 55 4.72 -13.49 -3.42
N GLY A 56 3.66 -12.91 -2.92
CA GLY A 56 3.46 -12.61 -1.50
C GLY A 56 4.48 -11.64 -0.90
N THR A 57 5.47 -12.15 -0.16
CA THR A 57 6.44 -11.32 0.57
C THR A 57 7.78 -11.14 -0.14
N LYS A 58 7.97 -11.73 -1.32
CA LYS A 58 9.23 -11.57 -2.07
C LYS A 58 9.41 -10.12 -2.54
N ILE A 59 10.67 -9.68 -2.58
CA ILE A 59 11.02 -8.42 -3.23
C ILE A 59 10.76 -8.57 -4.73
N LEU A 60 10.07 -7.59 -5.31
CA LEU A 60 9.79 -7.57 -6.74
C LEU A 60 11.07 -7.28 -7.55
N PRO A 61 11.24 -7.83 -8.76
CA PRO A 61 12.25 -7.36 -9.69
C PRO A 61 12.12 -5.84 -9.90
N GLU A 62 13.24 -5.13 -10.04
CA GLU A 62 13.26 -3.67 -10.18
C GLU A 62 12.38 -3.18 -11.33
N CYS A 63 12.46 -3.84 -12.49
CA CYS A 63 11.63 -3.51 -13.65
C CYS A 63 10.12 -3.67 -13.41
N VAL A 64 9.73 -4.63 -12.56
CA VAL A 64 8.32 -4.83 -12.14
C VAL A 64 7.90 -3.77 -11.14
N ALA A 65 8.74 -3.50 -10.13
CA ALA A 65 8.48 -2.47 -9.13
C ALA A 65 8.33 -1.08 -9.76
N ASP A 66 9.21 -0.73 -10.69
CA ASP A 66 9.15 0.53 -11.44
C ASP A 66 7.87 0.64 -12.27
N PHE A 67 7.47 -0.45 -12.93
CA PHE A 67 6.21 -0.47 -13.67
C PHE A 67 5.01 -0.19 -12.76
N ILE A 68 4.92 -0.88 -11.61
CA ILE A 68 3.81 -0.71 -10.66
C ILE A 68 3.78 0.72 -10.10
N ILE A 69 4.94 1.25 -9.69
CA ILE A 69 5.03 2.62 -9.13
C ILE A 69 4.61 3.66 -10.16
N ASP A 70 5.02 3.51 -11.41
CA ASP A 70 4.65 4.44 -12.49
C ASP A 70 3.14 4.40 -12.74
N VAL A 71 2.54 3.20 -12.84
CA VAL A 71 1.09 3.06 -13.03
C VAL A 71 0.32 3.68 -11.86
N TYR A 72 0.72 3.39 -10.62
CA TYR A 72 0.06 3.96 -9.44
C TYR A 72 0.28 5.49 -9.34
N THR A 73 1.41 6.00 -9.81
CA THR A 73 1.66 7.44 -9.86
C THR A 73 0.76 8.13 -10.89
N ASP A 74 0.57 7.53 -12.06
CA ASP A 74 -0.36 8.02 -13.07
C ASP A 74 -1.80 8.03 -12.53
N GLU A 75 -2.22 6.97 -11.83
CA GLU A 75 -3.52 6.88 -11.16
C GLU A 75 -3.70 7.96 -10.08
N LEU A 76 -2.70 8.16 -9.24
CA LEU A 76 -2.72 9.22 -8.23
C LEU A 76 -2.87 10.61 -8.87
N ASN A 77 -2.14 10.87 -9.95
CA ASN A 77 -2.22 12.13 -10.70
C ASN A 77 -3.58 12.32 -11.38
N SER A 78 -4.30 11.26 -11.70
CA SER A 78 -5.67 11.30 -12.22
C SER A 78 -6.74 11.49 -11.14
N GLY A 79 -6.34 11.47 -9.85
CA GLY A 79 -7.20 11.68 -8.69
C GLY A 79 -7.57 10.41 -7.90
N ASN A 80 -7.01 9.26 -8.26
CA ASN A 80 -7.20 8.03 -7.49
C ASN A 80 -6.29 8.02 -6.26
N VAL A 81 -6.78 8.55 -5.14
CA VAL A 81 -6.00 8.64 -3.88
C VAL A 81 -5.64 7.27 -3.27
N ASN A 82 -6.36 6.20 -3.63
CA ASN A 82 -6.03 4.85 -3.15
C ASN A 82 -4.69 4.38 -3.72
N ALA A 83 -4.33 4.80 -4.92
CA ALA A 83 -3.02 4.49 -5.50
C ALA A 83 -1.84 4.98 -4.63
N ALA A 84 -2.01 6.10 -3.91
CA ALA A 84 -1.01 6.52 -2.93
C ALA A 84 -0.89 5.54 -1.75
N CYS A 85 -2.00 4.92 -1.30
CA CYS A 85 -1.95 3.88 -0.28
C CYS A 85 -1.16 2.65 -0.77
N ASP A 86 -1.35 2.26 -2.03
CA ASP A 86 -0.66 1.13 -2.64
C ASP A 86 0.84 1.40 -2.78
N ILE A 87 1.24 2.59 -3.24
CA ILE A 87 2.65 3.01 -3.27
C ILE A 87 3.25 3.00 -1.85
N GLY A 88 2.52 3.54 -0.87
CA GLY A 88 2.92 3.52 0.53
C GLY A 88 3.17 2.11 1.05
N SER A 89 2.34 1.14 0.66
CA SER A 89 2.47 -0.27 1.01
C SER A 89 3.74 -0.91 0.43
N LEU A 90 4.09 -0.61 -0.81
CA LEU A 90 5.34 -1.06 -1.44
C LEU A 90 6.57 -0.59 -0.65
N TYR A 91 6.61 0.69 -0.26
CA TYR A 91 7.71 1.23 0.54
C TYR A 91 7.70 0.71 1.99
N TYR A 92 6.52 0.50 2.58
CA TYR A 92 6.40 -0.02 3.94
C TYR A 92 6.89 -1.47 4.06
N THR A 93 6.58 -2.30 3.08
CA THR A 93 6.98 -3.71 3.05
C THR A 93 8.38 -3.93 2.50
N GLY A 94 8.92 -2.97 1.75
CA GLY A 94 10.18 -3.10 1.03
C GLY A 94 10.06 -3.94 -0.25
N ARG A 95 8.85 -4.19 -0.74
CA ARG A 95 8.63 -5.00 -1.95
C ARG A 95 9.20 -4.35 -3.22
N ALA A 96 9.28 -3.03 -3.24
CA ALA A 96 9.92 -2.26 -4.32
C ALA A 96 11.43 -2.03 -4.09
N GLY A 97 12.12 -2.96 -3.43
CA GLY A 97 13.53 -2.87 -3.12
C GLY A 97 13.80 -2.62 -1.63
N GLU A 98 14.33 -1.47 -1.25
CA GLU A 98 14.58 -1.16 0.16
C GLU A 98 13.32 -0.66 0.87
N GLN A 99 13.10 -1.19 2.08
CA GLN A 99 12.06 -0.70 2.96
C GLN A 99 12.31 0.77 3.35
N ASN A 100 11.30 1.62 3.15
CA ASN A 100 11.40 3.05 3.42
C ASN A 100 10.14 3.57 4.12
N TYR A 101 10.15 3.53 5.43
CA TYR A 101 9.01 3.96 6.23
C TYR A 101 8.70 5.46 6.10
N LYS A 102 9.70 6.32 5.84
CA LYS A 102 9.46 7.75 5.61
C LYS A 102 8.63 7.97 4.36
N LYS A 103 9.04 7.36 3.24
CA LYS A 103 8.25 7.42 2.00
C LYS A 103 6.86 6.80 2.19
N ALA A 104 6.76 5.68 2.90
CA ALA A 104 5.48 5.08 3.20
C ALA A 104 4.54 6.05 3.93
N VAL A 105 5.04 6.75 4.95
CA VAL A 105 4.26 7.77 5.69
C VAL A 105 3.84 8.92 4.79
N GLU A 106 4.72 9.41 3.91
CA GLU A 106 4.40 10.47 2.95
C GLU A 106 3.22 10.07 2.06
N TYR A 107 3.29 8.90 1.43
CA TYR A 107 2.22 8.41 0.56
C TYR A 107 0.94 8.05 1.32
N TYR A 108 1.04 7.42 2.50
CA TYR A 108 -0.12 7.16 3.35
C TYR A 108 -0.80 8.47 3.80
N THR A 109 -0.04 9.54 4.03
CA THR A 109 -0.62 10.84 4.38
C THR A 109 -1.45 11.40 3.22
N ILE A 110 -0.92 11.36 1.99
CA ILE A 110 -1.67 11.78 0.79
C ILE A 110 -2.97 10.99 0.67
N ALA A 111 -2.91 9.67 0.82
CA ALA A 111 -4.09 8.82 0.72
C ALA A 111 -5.10 9.06 1.86
N ALA A 112 -4.61 9.24 3.10
CA ALA A 112 -5.46 9.48 4.28
C ALA A 112 -6.17 10.82 4.20
N ASP A 113 -5.49 11.88 3.74
CA ASP A 113 -6.06 13.22 3.50
C ASP A 113 -7.12 13.16 2.40
N GLY A 114 -6.98 12.26 1.44
CA GLY A 114 -7.98 11.95 0.42
C GLY A 114 -9.12 11.04 0.90
N GLY A 115 -9.13 10.62 2.17
CA GLY A 115 -10.18 9.79 2.76
C GLY A 115 -9.95 8.27 2.64
N CYS A 116 -8.77 7.81 2.23
CA CYS A 116 -8.44 6.38 2.19
C CYS A 116 -8.33 5.81 3.61
N ARG A 117 -9.29 4.99 4.02
CA ARG A 117 -9.36 4.40 5.36
C ARG A 117 -8.20 3.46 5.66
N GLN A 118 -7.75 2.68 4.68
CA GLN A 118 -6.61 1.79 4.85
C GLN A 118 -5.32 2.58 5.15
N ALA A 119 -5.14 3.73 4.49
CA ALA A 119 -4.01 4.60 4.74
C ALA A 119 -4.06 5.23 6.14
N GLN A 120 -5.26 5.61 6.63
CA GLN A 120 -5.44 6.10 8.00
C GLN A 120 -5.03 5.03 9.02
N GLU A 121 -5.46 3.78 8.85
CA GLU A 121 -5.05 2.67 9.71
C GLU A 121 -3.53 2.46 9.66
N ASN A 122 -2.94 2.44 8.47
CA ASN A 122 -1.50 2.26 8.27
C ASN A 122 -0.68 3.38 8.94
N LEU A 123 -1.13 4.64 8.86
CA LEU A 123 -0.52 5.77 9.58
C LEU A 123 -0.60 5.58 11.10
N GLY A 124 -1.74 5.12 11.61
CA GLY A 124 -1.87 4.77 13.03
C GLY A 124 -0.76 3.81 13.47
N TYR A 125 -0.51 2.76 12.70
CA TYR A 125 0.58 1.82 12.97
C TYR A 125 1.97 2.46 12.85
N CYS A 126 2.21 3.29 11.83
CA CYS A 126 3.50 3.97 11.66
C CYS A 126 3.84 4.83 12.88
N PHE A 127 2.91 5.65 13.36
CA PHE A 127 3.11 6.50 14.53
C PHE A 127 3.15 5.72 15.85
N TYR A 128 2.38 4.63 15.96
CA TYR A 128 2.38 3.80 17.16
C TYR A 128 3.71 3.09 17.40
N TYR A 129 4.32 2.55 16.34
CA TYR A 129 5.58 1.81 16.44
C TYR A 129 6.83 2.66 16.22
N GLY A 130 6.69 3.87 15.69
CA GLY A 130 7.82 4.77 15.46
C GLY A 130 8.83 4.23 14.45
N ARG A 131 8.36 3.66 13.34
CA ARG A 131 9.24 3.06 12.34
C ARG A 131 9.93 4.13 11.50
N ASP A 132 11.23 4.36 11.74
CA ASP A 132 12.06 5.42 11.15
C ASP A 132 11.51 6.85 11.28
N ILE A 133 10.45 7.00 12.07
CA ILE A 133 9.84 8.26 12.50
C ILE A 133 9.68 8.21 14.01
N PRO A 134 9.66 9.35 14.72
CA PRO A 134 9.38 9.37 16.15
C PRO A 134 8.03 8.73 16.47
N VAL A 135 7.97 7.95 17.56
CA VAL A 135 6.70 7.48 18.13
C VAL A 135 5.85 8.69 18.48
N ASP A 136 4.60 8.68 18.04
CA ASP A 136 3.62 9.73 18.32
C ASP A 136 2.26 9.07 18.63
N TYR A 137 2.05 8.81 19.92
CA TYR A 137 0.82 8.15 20.37
C TYR A 137 -0.43 9.03 20.20
N GLU A 138 -0.29 10.35 20.17
CA GLU A 138 -1.41 11.25 19.90
C GLU A 138 -1.91 11.06 18.45
N LYS A 139 -1.00 11.13 17.48
CA LYS A 139 -1.35 10.85 16.08
C LYS A 139 -1.82 9.43 15.88
N ALA A 140 -1.17 8.45 16.51
CA ALA A 140 -1.60 7.06 16.43
C ALA A 140 -3.04 6.89 16.92
N PHE A 141 -3.38 7.48 18.07
CA PHE A 141 -4.73 7.46 18.61
C PHE A 141 -5.74 8.13 17.66
N HIS A 142 -5.40 9.31 17.13
CA HIS A 142 -6.24 10.02 16.17
C HIS A 142 -6.59 9.16 14.96
N TYR A 143 -5.58 8.55 14.31
CA TYR A 143 -5.80 7.72 13.14
C TYR A 143 -6.55 6.41 13.46
N PHE A 144 -6.25 5.76 14.58
CA PHE A 144 -7.02 4.60 15.00
C PHE A 144 -8.46 4.96 15.36
N ALA A 145 -8.72 6.15 15.94
CA ALA A 145 -10.06 6.61 16.23
C ALA A 145 -10.91 6.82 14.96
N LEU A 146 -10.30 7.34 13.88
CA LEU A 146 -10.95 7.43 12.58
C LEU A 146 -11.35 6.04 12.06
N GLY A 147 -10.42 5.08 12.06
CA GLY A 147 -10.72 3.71 11.65
C GLY A 147 -11.73 3.01 12.53
N ALA A 148 -11.72 3.25 13.86
CA ALA A 148 -12.68 2.69 14.80
C ALA A 148 -14.10 3.23 14.58
N PHE A 149 -14.23 4.52 14.25
CA PHE A 149 -15.51 5.13 13.91
C PHE A 149 -16.16 4.44 12.71
N ASP A 150 -15.36 3.99 11.75
CA ASP A 150 -15.81 3.23 10.59
C ASP A 150 -15.99 1.72 10.85
N GLY A 151 -15.82 1.28 12.09
CA GLY A 151 -16.04 -0.11 12.52
C GLY A 151 -14.85 -1.07 12.26
N HIS A 152 -13.64 -0.55 12.05
CA HIS A 152 -12.45 -1.37 11.88
C HIS A 152 -12.01 -2.00 13.21
N LEU A 153 -12.16 -3.31 13.34
CA LEU A 153 -11.85 -4.06 14.57
C LEU A 153 -10.38 -3.93 14.98
N ARG A 154 -9.45 -3.84 14.03
CA ARG A 154 -8.02 -3.67 14.34
C ARG A 154 -7.75 -2.32 15.00
N SER A 155 -8.40 -1.26 14.52
CA SER A 155 -8.30 0.08 15.09
C SER A 155 -8.89 0.13 16.50
N LEU A 156 -10.06 -0.48 16.70
CA LEU A 156 -10.68 -0.65 18.02
C LEU A 156 -9.74 -1.38 18.99
N TYR A 157 -9.17 -2.50 18.56
CA TYR A 157 -8.20 -3.25 19.37
C TYR A 157 -7.00 -2.38 19.79
N LYS A 158 -6.47 -1.57 18.87
CA LYS A 158 -5.34 -0.67 19.16
C LYS A 158 -5.71 0.44 20.14
N ILE A 159 -6.90 1.00 20.03
CA ILE A 159 -7.39 1.97 21.03
C ILE A 159 -7.51 1.32 22.40
N GLY A 160 -8.06 0.10 22.49
CA GLY A 160 -8.11 -0.67 23.74
C GLY A 160 -6.72 -0.94 24.32
N ASP A 161 -5.75 -1.26 23.46
CA ASP A 161 -4.35 -1.44 23.87
C ASP A 161 -3.72 -0.14 24.41
N MET A 162 -4.04 1.02 23.81
CA MET A 162 -3.59 2.34 24.28
C MET A 162 -4.19 2.69 25.64
N TYR A 163 -5.47 2.41 25.89
CA TYR A 163 -6.06 2.57 27.23
C TYR A 163 -5.46 1.62 28.26
N ARG A 164 -5.15 0.37 27.88
CA ARG A 164 -4.53 -0.61 28.80
C ARG A 164 -3.13 -0.17 29.25
N ASN A 165 -2.37 0.44 28.35
CA ASN A 165 -0.99 0.82 28.60
C ASN A 165 -0.80 2.28 29.04
N GLY A 166 -1.84 3.13 28.88
CA GLY A 166 -1.74 4.57 29.15
C GLY A 166 -0.95 5.31 28.08
N TYR A 167 -1.06 4.90 26.82
CA TYR A 167 -0.40 5.57 25.69
C TYR A 167 -1.28 6.71 25.19
N TYR A 168 -0.87 7.96 25.40
CA TYR A 168 -1.59 9.20 25.10
C TYR A 168 -2.85 9.43 25.98
N VAL A 169 -3.56 8.37 26.34
CA VAL A 169 -4.74 8.40 27.21
C VAL A 169 -4.42 7.88 28.60
N ASP A 170 -5.17 8.31 29.61
CA ASP A 170 -5.02 7.77 30.96
C ASP A 170 -5.27 6.27 30.97
N LYS A 171 -4.41 5.53 31.68
CA LYS A 171 -4.58 4.08 31.81
C LYS A 171 -5.94 3.73 32.38
N ASN A 172 -6.73 2.98 31.62
CA ASN A 172 -8.07 2.59 32.00
C ASN A 172 -8.41 1.18 31.47
N GLU A 173 -8.26 0.18 32.35
CA GLU A 173 -8.51 -1.21 32.00
C GLU A 173 -10.00 -1.47 31.70
N ILE A 174 -10.90 -0.72 32.34
CA ILE A 174 -12.35 -0.88 32.11
C ILE A 174 -12.71 -0.42 30.69
N GLU A 175 -12.23 0.74 30.27
CA GLU A 175 -12.45 1.22 28.88
C GLU A 175 -11.79 0.30 27.86
N ALA A 176 -10.59 -0.23 28.15
CA ALA A 176 -9.92 -1.19 27.28
C ALA A 176 -10.75 -2.48 27.05
N PHE A 177 -11.61 -2.86 27.97
CA PHE A 177 -12.51 -4.02 27.83
C PHE A 177 -13.86 -3.68 27.16
N ARG A 178 -14.26 -2.41 27.10
CA ARG A 178 -15.50 -1.99 26.47
C ARG A 178 -15.40 -1.77 24.97
N ILE A 179 -14.19 -1.58 24.51
CA ILE A 179 -13.86 -1.36 23.11
C ILE A 179 -13.64 -2.71 22.41
#